data_57363dc5968441f6c559c7cdfb951e77
#
_entry.id   57363dc5968441f6c559c7cdfb951e77
#
_cell.length_a   1.000
_cell.length_b   1.000
_cell.length_c   1.000
_cell.angle_alpha   90.00
_cell.angle_beta   90.00
_cell.angle_gamma   90.00
#
_symmetry.space_group_name_H-M   'P 1'
#
loop_
_entity.id
_entity.type
_entity.pdbx_description
1 polymer ?
#
loop_
_entity_poly.entity_id
_entity_poly.type
_entity_poly.pdbx_seq_one_letter_code
_entity_poly.pdbx_strand_id
1 'polypeptide(L)'
;MAKTASSPLASAPRLTELLASAEPLTLDERRQIVRQAQVLIEQLFVHLPLKRAMHAVDPVQRLHLLDRRLEGFSDRRFHDEMISIFIGLRDLHTNYILPLPFAGKTATLPFRIEACWEGDTRRYLVSGVAEGLDLPPFGLGVEVTHWGGIPIERAVALNGERNAGSNVDARHARGLITLTQRPM
;
A
#
# COMPACT_ATOMS: atom_id res chain seq x y z
N MET A 1 33.03 -21.20 -16.58
CA MET A 1 31.58 -21.41 -16.70
C MET A 1 30.88 -20.27 -15.94
N ALA A 2 30.36 -19.27 -16.66
CA ALA A 2 29.61 -18.18 -16.05
C ALA A 2 28.26 -18.74 -15.59
N LYS A 3 27.95 -18.63 -14.30
CA LYS A 3 26.57 -18.85 -13.78
C LYS A 3 25.67 -17.82 -14.45
N THR A 4 24.81 -18.24 -15.34
CA THR A 4 23.69 -17.44 -15.84
C THR A 4 22.85 -17.11 -14.63
N ALA A 5 22.91 -15.86 -14.15
CA ALA A 5 22.02 -15.37 -13.13
C ALA A 5 20.61 -15.45 -13.71
N SER A 6 19.74 -16.23 -13.08
CA SER A 6 18.32 -16.25 -13.47
C SER A 6 17.73 -14.86 -13.30
N SER A 7 16.97 -14.40 -14.30
CA SER A 7 16.27 -13.12 -14.22
C SER A 7 15.43 -13.05 -12.92
N PRO A 8 15.47 -11.91 -12.17
CA PRO A 8 14.65 -11.75 -10.97
C PRO A 8 13.17 -12.00 -11.22
N LEU A 9 12.68 -11.74 -12.44
CA LEU A 9 11.30 -12.01 -12.84
C LEU A 9 10.97 -13.50 -12.90
N ALA A 10 11.94 -14.35 -13.27
CA ALA A 10 11.73 -15.80 -13.38
C ALA A 10 11.69 -16.51 -12.00
N SER A 11 12.28 -15.90 -10.97
CA SER A 11 12.37 -16.46 -9.62
C SER A 11 11.37 -15.84 -8.62
N ALA A 12 10.68 -14.77 -9.01
CA ALA A 12 9.73 -14.11 -8.12
C ALA A 12 8.42 -14.93 -8.02
N PRO A 13 7.92 -15.21 -6.80
CA PRO A 13 6.63 -15.87 -6.64
C PRO A 13 5.51 -14.97 -7.16
N ARG A 14 4.50 -15.57 -7.75
CA ARG A 14 3.31 -14.83 -8.19
C ARG A 14 2.47 -14.41 -7.00
N LEU A 15 1.82 -13.25 -7.11
CA LEU A 15 0.94 -12.75 -6.04
C LEU A 15 -0.13 -13.76 -5.64
N THR A 16 -0.73 -14.47 -6.59
CA THR A 16 -1.74 -15.50 -6.34
C THR A 16 -1.21 -16.66 -5.49
N GLU A 17 0.04 -17.08 -5.72
CA GLU A 17 0.69 -18.15 -4.96
C GLU A 17 0.98 -17.69 -3.52
N LEU A 18 1.46 -16.44 -3.36
CA LEU A 18 1.69 -15.85 -2.05
C LEU A 18 0.40 -15.71 -1.25
N LEU A 19 -0.69 -15.25 -1.89
CA LEU A 19 -2.00 -15.13 -1.24
C LEU A 19 -2.55 -16.50 -0.80
N ALA A 20 -2.33 -17.55 -1.60
CA ALA A 20 -2.76 -18.91 -1.28
C ALA A 20 -1.93 -19.58 -0.16
N SER A 21 -0.73 -19.07 0.12
CA SER A 21 0.15 -19.62 1.17
C SER A 21 -0.13 -19.09 2.57
N ALA A 22 -1.04 -18.12 2.71
CA ALA A 22 -1.38 -17.54 4.00
C ALA A 22 -2.37 -18.42 4.77
N GLU A 23 -2.04 -18.71 6.02
CA GLU A 23 -3.01 -19.30 6.95
C GLU A 23 -3.93 -18.20 7.49
N PRO A 24 -5.25 -18.39 7.43
CA PRO A 24 -6.18 -17.38 7.93
C PRO A 24 -6.13 -17.30 9.45
N LEU A 25 -6.27 -16.08 9.97
CA LEU A 25 -6.39 -15.86 11.41
C LEU A 25 -7.72 -16.41 11.94
N THR A 26 -7.68 -17.02 13.12
CA THR A 26 -8.87 -17.39 13.86
C THR A 26 -9.65 -16.16 14.31
N LEU A 27 -10.91 -16.33 14.66
CA LEU A 27 -11.75 -15.23 15.17
C LEU A 27 -11.14 -14.62 16.46
N ASP A 28 -10.60 -15.45 17.34
CA ASP A 28 -10.02 -15.00 18.62
C ASP A 28 -8.73 -14.22 18.40
N GLU A 29 -7.88 -14.63 17.46
CA GLU A 29 -6.69 -13.86 17.07
C GLU A 29 -7.07 -12.50 16.50
N ARG A 30 -8.08 -12.44 15.62
CA ARG A 30 -8.59 -11.16 15.07
C ARG A 30 -9.14 -10.26 16.19
N ARG A 31 -9.90 -10.79 17.14
CA ARG A 31 -10.37 -10.04 18.31
C ARG A 31 -9.21 -9.52 19.16
N GLN A 32 -8.19 -10.34 19.39
CA GLN A 32 -7.01 -9.93 20.14
C GLN A 32 -6.27 -8.78 19.44
N ILE A 33 -6.06 -8.88 18.13
CA ILE A 33 -5.42 -7.82 17.34
C ILE A 33 -6.22 -6.51 17.44
N VAL A 34 -7.55 -6.56 17.30
CA VAL A 34 -8.39 -5.34 17.41
C VAL A 34 -8.28 -4.73 18.81
N ARG A 35 -8.34 -5.52 19.88
CA ARG A 35 -8.19 -5.01 21.25
C ARG A 35 -6.82 -4.37 21.49
N GLN A 36 -5.75 -4.99 21.00
CA GLN A 36 -4.41 -4.41 21.08
C GLN A 36 -4.33 -3.08 20.31
N ALA A 37 -4.90 -3.02 19.11
CA ALA A 37 -4.96 -1.79 18.32
C ALA A 37 -5.76 -0.69 19.03
N GLN A 38 -6.86 -1.02 19.71
CA GLN A 38 -7.63 -0.07 20.52
C GLN A 38 -6.77 0.53 21.63
N VAL A 39 -6.09 -0.31 22.42
CA VAL A 39 -5.19 0.16 23.49
C VAL A 39 -4.08 1.06 22.92
N LEU A 40 -3.43 0.63 21.87
CA LEU A 40 -2.34 1.40 21.23
C LEU A 40 -2.82 2.78 20.74
N ILE A 41 -3.95 2.83 20.06
CA ILE A 41 -4.45 4.08 19.49
C ILE A 41 -5.07 4.98 20.57
N GLU A 42 -5.86 4.44 21.46
CA GLU A 42 -6.61 5.24 22.45
C GLU A 42 -5.71 5.74 23.59
N GLN A 43 -4.76 4.91 24.03
CA GLN A 43 -3.99 5.20 25.26
C GLN A 43 -2.55 5.63 24.98
N LEU A 44 -1.95 5.23 23.85
CA LEU A 44 -0.53 5.46 23.59
C LEU A 44 -0.26 6.37 22.41
N PHE A 45 -1.21 6.52 21.47
CA PHE A 45 -1.04 7.39 20.31
C PHE A 45 -1.31 8.85 20.67
N VAL A 46 -0.27 9.57 21.08
CA VAL A 46 -0.34 10.95 21.60
C VAL A 46 -0.97 11.95 20.63
N HIS A 47 -0.93 11.67 19.34
CA HIS A 47 -1.50 12.55 18.31
C HIS A 47 -2.98 12.29 18.02
N LEU A 48 -3.64 11.35 18.70
CA LEU A 48 -5.03 11.01 18.42
C LEU A 48 -5.99 12.21 18.42
N PRO A 49 -5.97 13.11 19.42
CA PRO A 49 -6.86 14.28 19.41
C PRO A 49 -6.63 15.19 18.22
N LEU A 50 -5.35 15.42 17.88
CA LEU A 50 -4.96 16.24 16.72
C LEU A 50 -5.43 15.60 15.40
N LYS A 51 -5.22 14.30 15.23
CA LYS A 51 -5.63 13.59 13.99
C LYS A 51 -7.15 13.53 13.82
N ARG A 52 -7.88 13.36 14.92
CA ARG A 52 -9.35 13.48 14.90
C ARG A 52 -9.81 14.85 14.42
N ALA A 53 -9.22 15.91 14.94
CA ALA A 53 -9.59 17.28 14.57
C ALA A 53 -9.18 17.62 13.12
N MET A 54 -7.97 17.23 12.68
CA MET A 54 -7.44 17.58 11.35
C MET A 54 -8.08 16.79 10.21
N HIS A 55 -8.45 15.55 10.45
CA HIS A 55 -8.86 14.63 9.38
C HIS A 55 -10.29 14.13 9.53
N ALA A 56 -11.03 14.58 10.54
CA ALA A 56 -12.40 14.16 10.86
C ALA A 56 -12.53 12.62 10.93
N VAL A 57 -11.56 11.95 11.56
CA VAL A 57 -11.50 10.49 11.68
C VAL A 57 -11.71 10.05 13.13
N ASP A 58 -12.38 8.93 13.34
CA ASP A 58 -12.43 8.27 14.64
C ASP A 58 -11.99 6.81 14.52
N PRO A 59 -10.68 6.55 14.64
CA PRO A 59 -10.13 5.21 14.54
C PRO A 59 -10.59 4.29 15.67
N VAL A 60 -10.80 4.83 16.88
CA VAL A 60 -11.25 4.04 18.04
C VAL A 60 -12.67 3.53 17.80
N GLN A 61 -13.58 4.42 17.35
CA GLN A 61 -14.94 4.01 16.98
C GLN A 61 -14.96 2.99 15.85
N ARG A 62 -14.09 3.16 14.84
CA ARG A 62 -13.95 2.19 13.74
C ARG A 62 -13.50 0.82 14.25
N LEU A 63 -12.55 0.75 15.18
CA LEU A 63 -12.09 -0.49 15.79
C LEU A 63 -13.21 -1.16 16.61
N HIS A 64 -14.00 -0.41 17.37
CA HIS A 64 -15.18 -0.94 18.08
C HIS A 64 -16.21 -1.53 17.10
N LEU A 65 -16.47 -0.84 15.99
CA LEU A 65 -17.39 -1.33 14.96
C LEU A 65 -16.84 -2.57 14.24
N LEU A 66 -15.54 -2.65 14.04
CA LEU A 66 -14.88 -3.82 13.47
C LEU A 66 -15.03 -5.03 14.39
N ASP A 67 -14.71 -4.88 15.69
CA ASP A 67 -14.83 -5.96 16.69
C ASP A 67 -16.22 -6.61 16.68
N ARG A 68 -17.28 -5.81 16.60
CA ARG A 68 -18.67 -6.30 16.55
C ARG A 68 -19.04 -7.05 15.27
N ARG A 69 -18.26 -6.93 14.20
CA ARG A 69 -18.56 -7.51 12.88
C ARG A 69 -17.60 -8.61 12.46
N LEU A 70 -16.62 -8.94 13.29
CA LEU A 70 -15.53 -9.87 12.93
C LEU A 70 -16.02 -11.25 12.47
N GLU A 71 -17.13 -11.75 13.01
CA GLU A 71 -17.68 -13.05 12.65
C GLU A 71 -18.09 -13.14 11.17
N GLY A 72 -18.55 -12.03 10.59
CA GLY A 72 -18.96 -11.96 9.18
C GLY A 72 -17.82 -11.57 8.22
N PHE A 73 -16.58 -11.39 8.71
CA PHE A 73 -15.47 -10.96 7.88
C PHE A 73 -14.62 -12.14 7.42
N SER A 74 -14.29 -12.15 6.12
CA SER A 74 -13.16 -12.96 5.65
C SER A 74 -11.86 -12.38 6.19
N ASP A 75 -10.80 -13.19 6.25
CA ASP A 75 -9.49 -12.76 6.71
C ASP A 75 -8.97 -11.56 5.91
N ARG A 76 -9.07 -11.61 4.58
CA ARG A 76 -8.72 -10.50 3.70
C ARG A 76 -9.47 -9.21 4.06
N ARG A 77 -10.78 -9.29 4.24
CA ARG A 77 -11.60 -8.13 4.59
C ARG A 77 -11.22 -7.55 5.95
N PHE A 78 -10.86 -8.40 6.91
CA PHE A 78 -10.33 -7.98 8.20
C PHE A 78 -9.04 -7.16 8.04
N HIS A 79 -8.07 -7.67 7.28
CA HIS A 79 -6.82 -6.95 7.03
C HIS A 79 -7.03 -5.66 6.26
N ASP A 80 -7.88 -5.64 5.24
CA ASP A 80 -8.21 -4.45 4.47
C ASP A 80 -8.80 -3.34 5.38
N GLU A 81 -9.69 -3.72 6.31
CA GLU A 81 -10.27 -2.76 7.27
C GLU A 81 -9.24 -2.25 8.28
N MET A 82 -8.39 -3.13 8.84
CA MET A 82 -7.30 -2.73 9.72
C MET A 82 -6.36 -1.75 9.03
N ILE A 83 -5.89 -2.06 7.82
CA ILE A 83 -5.06 -1.15 7.01
C ILE A 83 -5.77 0.19 6.82
N SER A 84 -7.05 0.20 6.47
CA SER A 84 -7.83 1.41 6.24
C SER A 84 -7.96 2.28 7.49
N ILE A 85 -8.12 1.67 8.67
CA ILE A 85 -8.18 2.39 9.95
C ILE A 85 -6.85 3.10 10.23
N PHE A 86 -5.72 2.39 10.07
CA PHE A 86 -4.40 2.95 10.33
C PHE A 86 -3.98 4.01 9.29
N ILE A 87 -4.28 3.80 8.02
CA ILE A 87 -4.07 4.81 6.96
C ILE A 87 -4.87 6.08 7.28
N GLY A 88 -6.07 5.95 7.82
CA GLY A 88 -6.91 7.07 8.23
C GLY A 88 -6.28 7.99 9.28
N LEU A 89 -5.31 7.49 10.07
CA LEU A 89 -4.53 8.31 11.01
C LEU A 89 -3.65 9.35 10.30
N ARG A 90 -3.38 9.18 9.01
CA ARG A 90 -2.48 10.06 8.24
C ARG A 90 -1.12 10.24 8.94
N ASP A 91 -0.59 9.15 9.48
CA ASP A 91 0.71 9.10 10.16
C ASP A 91 1.57 8.00 9.53
N LEU A 92 2.78 8.37 9.09
CA LEU A 92 3.70 7.44 8.42
C LEU A 92 4.36 6.43 9.38
N HIS A 93 4.32 6.71 10.68
CA HIS A 93 5.00 5.90 11.69
C HIS A 93 4.05 4.94 12.43
N THR A 94 2.72 5.15 12.29
CA THR A 94 1.69 4.33 12.94
C THR A 94 0.95 3.53 11.89
N ASN A 95 1.37 2.29 11.68
CA ASN A 95 0.87 1.44 10.60
C ASN A 95 0.42 0.08 11.13
N TYR A 96 -0.57 -0.51 10.46
CA TYR A 96 -0.87 -1.93 10.57
C TYR A 96 -0.02 -2.69 9.55
N ILE A 97 0.81 -3.60 10.05
CA ILE A 97 1.68 -4.45 9.23
C ILE A 97 1.02 -5.83 9.12
N LEU A 98 0.88 -6.34 7.91
CA LEU A 98 0.33 -7.67 7.68
C LEU A 98 1.22 -8.73 8.34
N PRO A 99 0.62 -9.85 8.83
CA PRO A 99 1.38 -10.96 9.37
C PRO A 99 2.18 -11.70 8.28
N LEU A 100 2.97 -12.67 8.68
CA LEU A 100 3.57 -13.61 7.72
C LEU A 100 2.45 -14.37 6.98
N PRO A 101 2.64 -14.69 5.71
CA PRO A 101 3.86 -14.54 4.89
C PRO A 101 4.02 -13.16 4.22
N PHE A 102 3.13 -12.20 4.47
CA PHE A 102 3.08 -10.90 3.79
C PHE A 102 4.07 -9.87 4.36
N ALA A 103 4.39 -9.96 5.65
CA ALA A 103 5.30 -9.03 6.32
C ALA A 103 6.64 -8.90 5.57
N GLY A 104 7.03 -7.67 5.28
CA GLY A 104 8.27 -7.35 4.56
C GLY A 104 8.26 -7.71 3.07
N LYS A 105 7.15 -8.14 2.52
CA LYS A 105 6.99 -8.37 1.08
C LYS A 105 6.51 -7.11 0.37
N THR A 106 6.91 -6.96 -0.87
CA THR A 106 6.48 -5.87 -1.75
C THR A 106 6.00 -6.46 -3.06
N ALA A 107 4.76 -6.18 -3.44
CA ALA A 107 4.25 -6.48 -4.77
C ALA A 107 4.85 -5.47 -5.76
N THR A 108 5.55 -5.96 -6.79
CA THR A 108 6.23 -5.11 -7.77
C THR A 108 5.74 -5.40 -9.18
N LEU A 109 5.62 -4.34 -9.96
CA LEU A 109 5.58 -4.45 -11.42
C LEU A 109 7.02 -4.44 -11.97
N PRO A 110 7.25 -5.01 -13.16
CA PRO A 110 8.60 -5.09 -13.73
C PRO A 110 9.10 -3.76 -14.30
N PHE A 111 8.57 -2.63 -13.83
CA PHE A 111 9.02 -1.28 -14.19
C PHE A 111 8.70 -0.28 -13.06
N ARG A 112 9.36 0.87 -13.10
CA ARG A 112 9.12 1.99 -12.18
C ARG A 112 8.74 3.24 -12.95
N ILE A 113 7.96 4.10 -12.30
CA ILE A 113 7.55 5.40 -12.82
C ILE A 113 8.03 6.46 -11.83
N GLU A 114 8.60 7.53 -12.36
CA GLU A 114 8.99 8.71 -11.60
C GLU A 114 8.39 9.96 -12.23
N ALA A 115 8.16 10.98 -11.38
CA ALA A 115 7.71 12.29 -11.85
C ALA A 115 8.92 13.18 -12.12
N CYS A 116 8.88 13.92 -13.21
CA CYS A 116 9.80 15.01 -13.50
C CYS A 116 9.02 16.27 -13.90
N TRP A 117 9.71 17.40 -13.98
CA TRP A 117 9.13 18.66 -14.39
C TRP A 117 9.74 19.12 -15.71
N GLU A 118 8.89 19.50 -16.63
CA GLU A 118 9.26 20.17 -17.86
C GLU A 118 8.60 21.56 -17.86
N GLY A 119 9.39 22.58 -17.49
CA GLY A 119 8.84 23.88 -17.11
C GLY A 119 7.90 23.73 -15.90
N ASP A 120 6.66 24.19 -16.03
CA ASP A 120 5.62 24.10 -15.01
C ASP A 120 4.74 22.82 -15.13
N THR A 121 5.06 21.95 -16.09
CA THR A 121 4.28 20.74 -16.33
C THR A 121 4.92 19.52 -15.71
N ARG A 122 4.17 18.80 -14.86
CA ARG A 122 4.60 17.51 -14.31
C ARG A 122 4.42 16.42 -15.34
N ARG A 123 5.47 15.66 -15.60
CA ARG A 123 5.48 14.48 -16.46
C ARG A 123 5.75 13.22 -15.65
N TYR A 124 5.28 12.08 -16.12
CA TYR A 124 5.49 10.79 -15.49
C TYR A 124 6.18 9.86 -16.48
N LEU A 125 7.41 9.47 -16.18
CA LEU A 125 8.25 8.71 -17.10
C LEU A 125 8.57 7.33 -16.49
N VAL A 126 8.70 6.34 -17.35
CA VAL A 126 9.30 5.07 -16.99
C VAL A 126 10.77 5.29 -16.69
N SER A 127 11.17 5.16 -15.42
CA SER A 127 12.52 5.41 -14.92
C SER A 127 13.34 4.14 -14.70
N GLY A 128 12.70 2.99 -14.76
CA GLY A 128 13.36 1.70 -14.61
C GLY A 128 12.53 0.58 -15.22
N VAL A 129 13.22 -0.36 -15.83
CA VAL A 129 12.63 -1.58 -16.43
C VAL A 129 13.44 -2.76 -15.93
N ALA A 130 12.77 -3.82 -15.47
CA ALA A 130 13.42 -5.01 -15.00
C ALA A 130 14.10 -5.77 -16.16
N GLU A 131 15.24 -6.39 -15.87
CA GLU A 131 15.91 -7.24 -16.82
C GLU A 131 15.01 -8.38 -17.30
N GLY A 132 14.95 -8.57 -18.62
CA GLY A 132 14.10 -9.58 -19.25
C GLY A 132 12.69 -9.09 -19.61
N LEU A 133 12.32 -7.84 -19.30
CA LEU A 133 11.11 -7.23 -19.84
C LEU A 133 11.43 -6.54 -21.17
N ASP A 134 10.99 -7.13 -22.27
CA ASP A 134 11.13 -6.60 -23.63
C ASP A 134 9.74 -6.45 -24.25
N LEU A 135 9.21 -5.23 -24.27
CA LEU A 135 7.87 -4.90 -24.76
C LEU A 135 7.86 -3.62 -25.61
N PRO A 136 8.56 -3.57 -26.75
CA PRO A 136 8.58 -2.37 -27.58
C PRO A 136 7.16 -1.93 -28.02
N PRO A 137 6.84 -0.63 -28.03
CA PRO A 137 7.73 0.52 -27.76
C PRO A 137 7.89 0.91 -26.28
N PHE A 138 7.39 0.11 -25.33
CA PHE A 138 7.47 0.39 -23.90
C PHE A 138 8.93 0.22 -23.40
N GLY A 139 9.48 1.23 -22.72
CA GLY A 139 10.86 1.22 -22.21
C GLY A 139 11.20 2.47 -21.41
N LEU A 140 12.48 2.62 -21.08
CA LEU A 140 12.99 3.79 -20.36
C LEU A 140 12.66 5.10 -21.10
N GLY A 141 12.22 6.12 -20.35
CA GLY A 141 11.88 7.44 -20.87
C GLY A 141 10.50 7.54 -21.54
N VAL A 142 9.77 6.43 -21.65
CA VAL A 142 8.39 6.48 -22.16
C VAL A 142 7.51 7.25 -21.17
N GLU A 143 6.73 8.21 -21.68
CA GLU A 143 5.77 8.96 -20.87
C GLU A 143 4.53 8.12 -20.58
N VAL A 144 4.15 8.05 -19.31
CA VAL A 144 2.92 7.42 -18.85
C VAL A 144 1.85 8.49 -18.69
N THR A 145 0.91 8.54 -19.61
CA THR A 145 -0.18 9.53 -19.60
C THR A 145 -1.44 9.03 -18.88
N HIS A 146 -1.65 7.71 -18.88
CA HIS A 146 -2.83 7.06 -18.28
C HIS A 146 -2.45 5.81 -17.50
N TRP A 147 -3.24 5.50 -16.48
CA TRP A 147 -3.13 4.29 -15.67
C TRP A 147 -4.52 3.67 -15.48
N GLY A 148 -4.72 2.45 -15.96
CA GLY A 148 -6.03 1.80 -15.88
C GLY A 148 -7.15 2.59 -16.55
N GLY A 149 -6.84 3.32 -17.63
CA GLY A 149 -7.80 4.10 -18.39
C GLY A 149 -8.10 5.50 -17.83
N ILE A 150 -7.49 5.91 -16.72
CA ILE A 150 -7.64 7.27 -16.16
C ILE A 150 -6.32 8.05 -16.28
N PRO A 151 -6.36 9.39 -16.37
CA PRO A 151 -5.15 10.22 -16.43
C PRO A 151 -4.22 9.90 -15.25
N ILE A 152 -2.92 9.81 -15.52
CA ILE A 152 -1.91 9.39 -14.53
C ILE A 152 -1.92 10.24 -13.28
N GLU A 153 -2.05 11.56 -13.38
CA GLU A 153 -2.14 12.47 -12.25
C GLU A 153 -3.29 12.09 -11.32
N ARG A 154 -4.45 11.78 -11.90
CA ARG A 154 -5.62 11.31 -11.13
C ARG A 154 -5.39 9.94 -10.52
N ALA A 155 -4.74 9.03 -11.23
CA ALA A 155 -4.42 7.71 -10.72
C ALA A 155 -3.46 7.78 -9.52
N VAL A 156 -2.42 8.62 -9.59
CA VAL A 156 -1.49 8.87 -8.49
C VAL A 156 -2.21 9.47 -7.29
N ALA A 157 -3.08 10.47 -7.49
CA ALA A 157 -3.86 11.07 -6.43
C ALA A 157 -4.77 10.05 -5.73
N LEU A 158 -5.53 9.26 -6.48
CA LEU A 158 -6.40 8.21 -5.93
C LEU A 158 -5.59 7.14 -5.18
N ASN A 159 -4.44 6.74 -5.73
CA ASN A 159 -3.56 5.79 -5.05
C ASN A 159 -2.91 6.41 -3.80
N GLY A 160 -2.64 7.71 -3.83
CA GLY A 160 -2.14 8.48 -2.68
C GLY A 160 -3.06 8.43 -1.46
N GLU A 161 -4.38 8.43 -1.68
CA GLU A 161 -5.36 8.31 -0.58
C GLU A 161 -5.28 6.96 0.17
N ARG A 162 -4.69 5.95 -0.44
CA ARG A 162 -4.39 4.65 0.17
C ARG A 162 -3.07 4.63 0.93
N ASN A 163 -2.43 5.77 1.13
CA ASN A 163 -1.17 5.92 1.82
C ASN A 163 -1.30 6.87 3.01
N ALA A 164 -0.56 6.62 4.07
CA ALA A 164 -0.66 7.29 5.35
C ALA A 164 -0.02 8.69 5.42
N GLY A 165 0.34 9.29 4.29
CA GLY A 165 0.97 10.62 4.24
C GLY A 165 0.13 11.72 4.89
N SER A 166 0.77 12.56 5.72
CA SER A 166 0.08 13.62 6.48
C SER A 166 -0.37 14.80 5.63
N ASN A 167 0.30 15.09 4.52
CA ASN A 167 -0.04 16.16 3.58
C ASN A 167 -0.21 15.62 2.16
N VAL A 168 -0.69 16.47 1.25
CA VAL A 168 -1.00 16.09 -0.15
C VAL A 168 0.26 15.66 -0.89
N ASP A 169 1.38 16.36 -0.72
CA ASP A 169 2.62 16.06 -1.43
C ASP A 169 3.22 14.72 -0.99
N ALA A 170 3.22 14.44 0.31
CA ALA A 170 3.65 13.15 0.83
C ALA A 170 2.77 11.99 0.31
N ARG A 171 1.45 12.21 0.24
CA ARG A 171 0.54 11.20 -0.34
C ARG A 171 0.75 11.04 -1.84
N HIS A 172 0.97 12.13 -2.57
CA HIS A 172 1.27 12.09 -4.00
C HIS A 172 2.56 11.30 -4.27
N ALA A 173 3.66 11.63 -3.58
CA ALA A 173 4.94 10.94 -3.74
C ALA A 173 4.80 9.42 -3.45
N ARG A 174 4.13 9.07 -2.35
CA ARG A 174 3.84 7.67 -2.03
C ARG A 174 2.87 7.02 -3.00
N GLY A 175 1.86 7.76 -3.45
CA GLY A 175 0.91 7.31 -4.45
C GLY A 175 1.59 6.92 -5.76
N LEU A 176 2.59 7.68 -6.19
CA LEU A 176 3.36 7.37 -7.38
C LEU A 176 4.19 6.09 -7.20
N ILE A 177 4.98 6.01 -6.15
CA ILE A 177 5.83 4.83 -5.86
C ILE A 177 4.97 3.57 -5.77
N THR A 178 3.86 3.63 -5.05
CA THR A 178 3.02 2.46 -4.78
C THR A 178 2.10 2.05 -5.94
N LEU A 179 2.11 2.77 -7.06
CA LEU A 179 1.53 2.25 -8.30
C LEU A 179 2.28 1.02 -8.80
N THR A 180 3.61 1.03 -8.70
CA THR A 180 4.47 -0.03 -9.24
C THR A 180 5.16 -0.88 -8.18
N GLN A 181 5.26 -0.41 -6.93
CA GLN A 181 5.95 -1.09 -5.83
C GLN A 181 5.14 -0.94 -4.54
N ARG A 182 4.20 -1.84 -4.30
CA ARG A 182 3.32 -1.77 -3.14
C ARG A 182 3.78 -2.72 -2.04
N PRO A 183 4.17 -2.23 -0.85
CA PRO A 183 4.30 -3.06 0.34
C PRO A 183 2.98 -3.77 0.64
N MET A 184 3.10 -5.06 1.00
CA MET A 184 1.95 -5.89 1.36
C MET A 184 1.45 -5.54 2.75
#